data_8428e3ffb22844a6dde7ab9c0b5b142e
#
_entry.id   8428e3ffb22844a6dde7ab9c0b5b142e
#
_cell.length_a   1.000
_cell.length_b   1.000
_cell.length_c   1.000
_cell.angle_alpha   90.00
_cell.angle_beta   90.00
_cell.angle_gamma   90.00
#
_symmetry.space_group_name_H-M   'P 1'
#
loop_
_entity.id
_entity.type
_entity.pdbx_description
1 polymer ?
#
loop_
_entity_poly.entity_id
_entity_poly.type
_entity_poly.pdbx_seq_one_letter_code
_entity_poly.pdbx_strand_id
1 'polypeptide(L)'
;MPAVAVLLALTACAHQKKQTEMKENSNNKVLVAYFSATGTTERVAKMLSGVMDATLFEITPETPYTAADLDWTDKTSRSTVEMKDPTSRPAIADTVPDIDSYSTVFLGYPVWWYVAPTIINTFVESNDLKGKTVICFATSGGSPIKPCVDALRKQYPDINWKEGKLLNNATETELRNWKKEMKL
;
A
#
# COMPACT_ATOMS: atom_id res chain seq x y z
N MET A 1 1.77 60.61 6.46
CA MET A 1 1.56 59.32 7.16
C MET A 1 1.24 58.21 6.17
N PRO A 2 2.22 57.45 5.67
CA PRO A 2 1.94 56.15 5.10
C PRO A 2 3.03 55.13 5.48
N ALA A 3 3.07 54.65 6.72
CA ALA A 3 4.03 53.64 7.13
C ALA A 3 3.40 52.36 7.75
N VAL A 4 2.07 52.31 7.91
CA VAL A 4 1.40 51.21 8.63
C VAL A 4 0.87 50.11 7.67
N ALA A 5 0.66 50.44 6.40
CA ALA A 5 0.05 49.45 5.44
C ALA A 5 1.05 48.39 4.94
N VAL A 6 2.36 48.63 4.95
CA VAL A 6 3.37 47.70 4.41
C VAL A 6 3.69 46.55 5.37
N LEU A 7 3.54 46.76 6.68
CA LEU A 7 3.84 45.72 7.68
C LEU A 7 2.80 44.58 7.74
N LEU A 8 1.53 44.88 7.43
CA LEU A 8 0.44 43.92 7.43
C LEU A 8 0.45 42.94 6.22
N ALA A 9 0.97 43.41 5.08
CA ALA A 9 1.07 42.56 3.87
C ALA A 9 2.17 41.50 3.99
N LEU A 10 3.29 41.83 4.66
CA LEU A 10 4.41 40.90 4.84
C LEU A 10 4.08 39.75 5.84
N THR A 11 3.29 40.05 6.87
CA THR A 11 2.84 39.00 7.84
C THR A 11 1.83 38.08 7.25
N ALA A 12 0.93 38.51 6.38
CA ALA A 12 -0.05 37.69 5.70
C ALA A 12 0.62 36.72 4.70
N CYS A 13 1.59 37.18 3.92
CA CYS A 13 2.36 36.32 3.00
C CYS A 13 3.20 35.25 3.74
N ALA A 14 3.80 35.59 4.87
CA ALA A 14 4.59 34.64 5.66
C ALA A 14 3.68 33.57 6.31
N HIS A 15 2.48 33.96 6.75
CA HIS A 15 1.50 33.02 7.34
C HIS A 15 0.94 32.06 6.29
N GLN A 16 0.66 32.57 5.09
CA GLN A 16 0.14 31.78 3.99
C GLN A 16 1.20 30.79 3.46
N LYS A 17 2.46 31.22 3.36
CA LYS A 17 3.58 30.35 2.96
C LYS A 17 3.82 29.24 3.99
N LYS A 18 3.76 29.54 5.29
CA LYS A 18 3.92 28.59 6.38
C LYS A 18 2.74 27.59 6.46
N GLN A 19 1.52 28.03 6.14
CA GLN A 19 0.36 27.12 6.04
C GLN A 19 0.44 26.21 4.80
N THR A 20 0.96 26.70 3.68
CA THR A 20 1.16 25.89 2.46
C THR A 20 2.25 24.86 2.69
N GLU A 21 3.39 25.26 3.29
CA GLU A 21 4.48 24.33 3.64
C GLU A 21 4.07 23.29 4.70
N MET A 22 3.21 23.65 5.67
CA MET A 22 2.66 22.69 6.63
C MET A 22 1.65 21.72 5.98
N LYS A 23 0.89 22.18 4.99
CA LYS A 23 -0.05 21.33 4.24
C LYS A 23 0.66 20.39 3.27
N GLU A 24 1.73 20.85 2.59
CA GLU A 24 2.59 20.00 1.76
C GLU A 24 3.34 18.95 2.59
N ASN A 25 3.79 19.29 3.78
CA ASN A 25 4.52 18.36 4.65
C ASN A 25 3.59 17.35 5.37
N SER A 26 2.30 17.66 5.52
CA SER A 26 1.32 16.75 6.13
C SER A 26 0.83 15.64 5.19
N ASN A 27 0.90 15.84 3.87
CA ASN A 27 0.40 14.88 2.87
C ASN A 27 1.51 14.04 2.22
N ASN A 28 2.71 14.00 2.79
CA ASN A 28 3.86 13.32 2.16
C ASN A 28 4.31 12.08 2.95
N LYS A 29 3.41 11.54 3.80
CA LYS A 29 3.68 10.30 4.54
C LYS A 29 3.65 9.09 3.63
N VAL A 30 4.44 8.09 4.01
CA VAL A 30 4.49 6.78 3.35
C VAL A 30 3.78 5.75 4.21
N LEU A 31 2.93 4.94 3.58
CA LEU A 31 2.26 3.80 4.19
C LEU A 31 2.83 2.51 3.62
N VAL A 32 3.07 1.51 4.46
CA VAL A 32 3.28 0.12 4.05
C VAL A 32 2.07 -0.68 4.53
N ALA A 33 1.13 -0.92 3.63
CA ALA A 33 -0.03 -1.78 3.88
C ALA A 33 0.25 -3.18 3.35
N TYR A 34 -0.09 -4.23 4.10
CA TYR A 34 0.19 -5.59 3.66
C TYR A 34 -0.86 -6.60 4.15
N PHE A 35 -1.11 -7.61 3.34
CA PHE A 35 -1.78 -8.85 3.73
C PHE A 35 -0.75 -9.98 3.81
N SER A 36 -0.81 -10.79 4.87
CA SER A 36 0.06 -11.94 5.04
C SER A 36 -0.66 -13.10 5.74
N ALA A 37 -0.93 -14.18 5.03
CA ALA A 37 -1.59 -15.35 5.62
C ALA A 37 -0.63 -16.27 6.41
N THR A 38 0.69 -16.23 6.12
CA THR A 38 1.69 -17.15 6.68
C THR A 38 2.92 -16.45 7.28
N GLY A 39 2.89 -15.11 7.43
CA GLY A 39 3.99 -14.32 7.96
C GLY A 39 5.09 -13.97 6.96
N THR A 40 5.10 -14.55 5.75
CA THR A 40 6.18 -14.29 4.77
C THR A 40 6.17 -12.85 4.26
N THR A 41 5.01 -12.35 3.83
CA THR A 41 4.84 -10.96 3.39
C THR A 41 5.00 -9.98 4.55
N GLU A 42 4.50 -10.33 5.73
CA GLU A 42 4.65 -9.55 6.95
C GLU A 42 6.12 -9.25 7.27
N ARG A 43 7.00 -10.27 7.23
CA ARG A 43 8.44 -10.09 7.47
C ARG A 43 9.05 -9.04 6.55
N VAL A 44 8.68 -9.06 5.27
CA VAL A 44 9.14 -8.09 4.28
C VAL A 44 8.56 -6.71 4.54
N ALA A 45 7.26 -6.63 4.86
CA ALA A 45 6.58 -5.39 5.16
C ALA A 45 7.18 -4.65 6.35
N LYS A 46 7.49 -5.37 7.44
CA LYS A 46 8.17 -4.83 8.62
C LYS A 46 9.55 -4.26 8.29
N MET A 47 10.34 -4.97 7.49
CA MET A 47 11.65 -4.51 7.07
C MET A 47 11.54 -3.29 6.15
N LEU A 48 10.59 -3.32 5.21
CA LEU A 48 10.35 -2.23 4.27
C LEU A 48 9.88 -0.96 5.00
N SER A 49 8.97 -1.09 5.98
CA SER A 49 8.49 0.06 6.76
C SER A 49 9.63 0.76 7.50
N GLY A 50 10.57 0.00 8.08
CA GLY A 50 11.75 0.57 8.72
C GLY A 50 12.69 1.29 7.74
N VAL A 51 12.90 0.72 6.55
CA VAL A 51 13.76 1.35 5.51
C VAL A 51 13.11 2.61 4.94
N MET A 52 11.79 2.63 4.77
CA MET A 52 11.06 3.76 4.19
C MET A 52 10.72 4.85 5.22
N ASP A 53 10.91 4.60 6.52
CA ASP A 53 10.39 5.42 7.61
C ASP A 53 8.86 5.60 7.48
N ALA A 54 8.18 4.49 7.26
CA ALA A 54 6.78 4.44 6.88
C ALA A 54 5.90 3.87 8.00
N THR A 55 4.64 4.32 8.03
CA THR A 55 3.62 3.68 8.87
C THR A 55 3.34 2.28 8.36
N LEU A 56 3.29 1.30 9.25
CA LEU A 56 2.95 -0.08 8.92
C LEU A 56 1.46 -0.33 9.22
N PHE A 57 0.75 -0.95 8.27
CA PHE A 57 -0.65 -1.33 8.43
C PHE A 57 -0.87 -2.75 7.93
N GLU A 58 -1.39 -3.61 8.80
CA GLU A 58 -1.79 -4.97 8.42
C GLU A 58 -3.22 -4.97 7.89
N ILE A 59 -3.41 -5.52 6.70
CA ILE A 59 -4.73 -5.81 6.14
C ILE A 59 -5.21 -7.11 6.78
N THR A 60 -5.88 -6.98 7.92
CA THR A 60 -6.32 -8.12 8.72
C THR A 60 -7.68 -8.61 8.22
N PRO A 61 -7.81 -9.87 7.76
CA PRO A 61 -9.12 -10.42 7.44
C PRO A 61 -9.97 -10.50 8.69
N GLU A 62 -11.25 -10.13 8.62
CA GLU A 62 -12.19 -10.23 9.74
C GLU A 62 -12.27 -11.68 10.27
N THR A 63 -12.23 -12.66 9.37
CA THR A 63 -12.07 -14.08 9.71
C THR A 63 -10.68 -14.54 9.28
N PRO A 64 -9.78 -14.88 10.22
CA PRO A 64 -8.43 -15.36 9.90
C PRO A 64 -8.45 -16.61 9.01
N TYR A 65 -7.45 -16.76 8.15
CA TYR A 65 -7.25 -17.96 7.36
C TYR A 65 -6.62 -19.07 8.20
N THR A 66 -7.24 -20.24 8.22
CA THR A 66 -6.67 -21.46 8.79
C THR A 66 -5.75 -22.16 7.80
N ALA A 67 -4.99 -23.17 8.25
CA ALA A 67 -4.19 -23.98 7.34
C ALA A 67 -5.06 -24.71 6.28
N ALA A 68 -6.26 -25.14 6.64
CA ALA A 68 -7.20 -25.74 5.71
C ALA A 68 -7.72 -24.73 4.67
N ASP A 69 -7.96 -23.48 5.06
CA ASP A 69 -8.36 -22.40 4.15
C ASP A 69 -7.29 -22.07 3.10
N LEU A 70 -6.03 -22.35 3.42
CA LEU A 70 -4.87 -22.07 2.56
C LEU A 70 -4.42 -23.28 1.72
N ASP A 71 -5.08 -24.43 1.84
CA ASP A 71 -4.76 -25.59 1.01
C ASP A 71 -5.21 -25.36 -0.44
N TRP A 72 -4.26 -24.89 -1.24
CA TRP A 72 -4.47 -24.59 -2.67
C TRP A 72 -4.73 -25.85 -3.51
N THR A 73 -4.48 -27.05 -2.98
CA THR A 73 -4.77 -28.34 -3.64
C THR A 73 -6.23 -28.76 -3.44
N ASP A 74 -6.87 -28.29 -2.38
CA ASP A 74 -8.30 -28.47 -2.15
C ASP A 74 -9.12 -27.43 -2.95
N LYS A 75 -9.94 -27.93 -3.87
CA LYS A 75 -10.81 -27.10 -4.71
C LYS A 75 -11.93 -26.41 -3.92
N THR A 76 -12.17 -26.82 -2.68
CA THR A 76 -13.19 -26.30 -1.78
C THR A 76 -12.63 -25.43 -0.66
N SER A 77 -11.30 -25.34 -0.55
CA SER A 77 -10.66 -24.46 0.42
C SER A 77 -11.07 -23.00 0.19
N ARG A 78 -11.13 -22.22 1.26
CA ARG A 78 -11.57 -20.82 1.21
C ARG A 78 -10.75 -20.00 0.20
N SER A 79 -9.42 -20.10 0.23
CA SER A 79 -8.55 -19.38 -0.71
C SER A 79 -8.82 -19.78 -2.17
N THR A 80 -9.04 -21.08 -2.43
CA THR A 80 -9.38 -21.58 -3.78
C THR A 80 -10.74 -21.04 -4.25
N VAL A 81 -11.74 -21.02 -3.39
CA VAL A 81 -13.09 -20.52 -3.73
C VAL A 81 -13.04 -19.00 -3.99
N GLU A 82 -12.40 -18.24 -3.09
CA GLU A 82 -12.23 -16.78 -3.24
C GLU A 82 -11.49 -16.41 -4.54
N MET A 83 -10.43 -17.14 -4.88
CA MET A 83 -9.63 -16.84 -6.08
C MET A 83 -10.28 -17.27 -7.40
N LYS A 84 -11.27 -18.17 -7.37
CA LYS A 84 -12.09 -18.50 -8.55
C LYS A 84 -13.15 -17.45 -8.85
N ASP A 85 -13.55 -16.69 -7.87
CA ASP A 85 -14.52 -15.60 -8.01
C ASP A 85 -13.80 -14.23 -7.95
N PRO A 86 -13.57 -13.57 -9.10
CA PRO A 86 -12.91 -12.26 -9.14
C PRO A 86 -13.74 -11.15 -8.48
N THR A 87 -15.02 -11.41 -8.15
CA THR A 87 -15.90 -10.49 -7.43
C THR A 87 -15.86 -10.71 -5.92
N SER A 88 -15.19 -11.77 -5.44
CA SER A 88 -15.00 -12.02 -4.02
C SER A 88 -14.38 -10.84 -3.30
N ARG A 89 -14.92 -10.50 -2.14
CA ARG A 89 -14.42 -9.40 -1.27
C ARG A 89 -14.39 -9.88 0.17
N PRO A 90 -13.37 -10.65 0.58
CA PRO A 90 -13.22 -11.03 1.98
C PRO A 90 -13.19 -9.79 2.87
N ALA A 91 -13.99 -9.79 3.94
CA ALA A 91 -14.08 -8.65 4.84
C ALA A 91 -12.75 -8.42 5.57
N ILE A 92 -12.40 -7.15 5.78
CA ILE A 92 -11.24 -6.70 6.57
C ILE A 92 -11.71 -6.06 7.87
N ALA A 93 -10.94 -6.26 8.94
CA ALA A 93 -11.30 -5.80 10.27
C ALA A 93 -11.30 -4.27 10.39
N ASP A 94 -10.35 -3.61 9.73
CA ASP A 94 -10.13 -2.17 9.86
C ASP A 94 -9.77 -1.52 8.53
N THR A 95 -9.99 -0.21 8.43
CA THR A 95 -9.48 0.66 7.36
C THR A 95 -8.33 1.51 7.88
N VAL A 96 -7.52 2.07 6.96
CA VAL A 96 -6.38 2.91 7.35
C VAL A 96 -6.88 4.23 7.95
N PRO A 97 -6.54 4.54 9.22
CA PRO A 97 -6.83 5.84 9.78
C PRO A 97 -6.11 6.94 8.98
N ASP A 98 -6.79 8.05 8.74
CA ASP A 98 -6.24 9.24 8.07
C ASP A 98 -5.53 8.91 6.73
N ILE A 99 -6.12 8.05 5.91
CA ILE A 99 -5.55 7.64 4.61
C ILE A 99 -5.14 8.85 3.75
N ASP A 100 -5.79 9.97 3.91
CA ASP A 100 -5.50 11.22 3.18
C ASP A 100 -4.13 11.81 3.52
N SER A 101 -3.55 11.47 4.67
CA SER A 101 -2.21 11.93 5.05
C SER A 101 -1.08 11.23 4.29
N TYR A 102 -1.38 10.16 3.56
CA TYR A 102 -0.39 9.37 2.80
C TYR A 102 -0.46 9.69 1.31
N SER A 103 0.67 10.07 0.72
CA SER A 103 0.82 10.26 -0.73
C SER A 103 1.30 9.00 -1.44
N THR A 104 2.04 8.16 -0.72
CA THR A 104 2.63 6.93 -1.25
C THR A 104 2.21 5.73 -0.39
N VAL A 105 1.73 4.69 -1.04
CA VAL A 105 1.33 3.43 -0.40
C VAL A 105 2.11 2.29 -1.03
N PHE A 106 2.93 1.61 -0.22
CA PHE A 106 3.45 0.30 -0.57
C PHE A 106 2.39 -0.74 -0.22
N LEU A 107 1.97 -1.52 -1.21
CA LEU A 107 0.92 -2.53 -1.04
C LEU A 107 1.50 -3.93 -1.20
N GLY A 108 1.56 -4.68 -0.09
CA GLY A 108 2.19 -5.98 0.02
C GLY A 108 1.20 -7.14 0.07
N TYR A 109 1.50 -8.23 -0.67
CA TYR A 109 0.66 -9.42 -0.67
C TYR A 109 1.41 -10.68 -1.13
N PRO A 110 0.96 -11.88 -0.74
CA PRO A 110 1.39 -13.11 -1.40
C PRO A 110 0.74 -13.22 -2.78
N VAL A 111 1.46 -13.73 -3.78
CA VAL A 111 0.84 -14.00 -5.08
C VAL A 111 0.04 -15.28 -5.00
N TRP A 112 -1.27 -15.21 -5.25
CA TRP A 112 -2.16 -16.37 -5.35
C TRP A 112 -2.69 -16.51 -6.78
N TRP A 113 -2.48 -17.68 -7.40
CA TRP A 113 -2.92 -17.96 -8.77
C TRP A 113 -2.59 -16.84 -9.79
N TYR A 114 -1.34 -16.30 -9.72
CA TYR A 114 -0.81 -15.25 -10.60
C TYR A 114 -1.44 -13.86 -10.44
N VAL A 115 -2.31 -13.65 -9.46
CA VAL A 115 -2.90 -12.36 -9.13
C VAL A 115 -2.77 -12.03 -7.63
N ALA A 116 -3.12 -10.83 -7.23
CA ALA A 116 -3.26 -10.47 -5.82
C ALA A 116 -4.48 -11.18 -5.22
N PRO A 117 -4.43 -11.62 -3.95
CA PRO A 117 -5.60 -12.15 -3.25
C PRO A 117 -6.75 -11.15 -3.24
N THR A 118 -7.99 -11.62 -3.36
CA THR A 118 -9.18 -10.76 -3.47
C THR A 118 -9.41 -9.84 -2.26
N ILE A 119 -8.84 -10.14 -1.10
CA ILE A 119 -8.81 -9.24 0.06
C ILE A 119 -8.07 -7.92 -0.23
N ILE A 120 -7.13 -7.91 -1.18
CA ILE A 120 -6.46 -6.70 -1.65
C ILE A 120 -7.43 -5.77 -2.39
N ASN A 121 -8.38 -6.35 -3.13
CA ASN A 121 -9.45 -5.57 -3.75
C ASN A 121 -10.34 -4.92 -2.68
N THR A 122 -10.70 -5.66 -1.62
CA THR A 122 -11.43 -5.10 -0.47
C THR A 122 -10.69 -3.92 0.13
N PHE A 123 -9.38 -4.05 0.37
CA PHE A 123 -8.57 -2.96 0.91
C PHE A 123 -8.57 -1.72 0.00
N VAL A 124 -8.35 -1.91 -1.30
CA VAL A 124 -8.34 -0.80 -2.28
C VAL A 124 -9.70 -0.10 -2.34
N GLU A 125 -10.80 -0.85 -2.26
CA GLU A 125 -12.16 -0.32 -2.32
C GLU A 125 -12.63 0.32 -1.00
N SER A 126 -12.06 -0.09 0.14
CA SER A 126 -12.39 0.44 1.47
C SER A 126 -11.57 1.67 1.86
N ASN A 127 -10.56 2.03 1.07
CA ASN A 127 -9.69 3.19 1.33
C ASN A 127 -9.62 4.06 0.08
N ASP A 128 -9.70 5.38 0.24
CA ASP A 128 -9.55 6.30 -0.91
C ASP A 128 -8.08 6.41 -1.32
N LEU A 129 -7.71 5.59 -2.31
CA LEU A 129 -6.37 5.58 -2.91
C LEU A 129 -6.29 6.40 -4.20
N LYS A 130 -7.36 7.08 -4.61
CA LYS A 130 -7.40 7.89 -5.83
C LYS A 130 -6.30 8.96 -5.81
N GLY A 131 -5.54 9.03 -6.91
CA GLY A 131 -4.45 9.99 -7.07
C GLY A 131 -3.19 9.69 -6.25
N LYS A 132 -3.23 8.72 -5.33
CA LYS A 132 -2.05 8.30 -4.57
C LYS A 132 -1.11 7.45 -5.44
N THR A 133 0.18 7.51 -5.13
CA THR A 133 1.17 6.60 -5.73
C THR A 133 1.12 5.25 -5.00
N VAL A 134 0.79 4.18 -5.71
CA VAL A 134 0.77 2.83 -5.15
C VAL A 134 1.86 1.97 -5.79
N ILE A 135 2.71 1.38 -4.95
CA ILE A 135 3.86 0.56 -5.34
C ILE A 135 3.65 -0.83 -4.74
N CYS A 136 3.39 -1.82 -5.59
CA CYS A 136 3.20 -3.17 -5.10
C CYS A 136 4.52 -3.85 -4.74
N PHE A 137 4.51 -4.64 -3.67
CA PHE A 137 5.53 -5.65 -3.43
C PHE A 137 4.86 -6.98 -3.11
N ALA A 138 5.51 -8.08 -3.49
CA ALA A 138 4.89 -9.38 -3.29
C ALA A 138 5.91 -10.44 -2.87
N THR A 139 5.38 -11.48 -2.24
CA THR A 139 6.07 -12.75 -2.02
C THR A 139 5.38 -13.85 -2.82
N SER A 140 6.14 -14.81 -3.34
CA SER A 140 5.59 -15.84 -4.23
C SER A 140 6.45 -17.10 -4.21
N GLY A 141 5.83 -18.25 -4.34
CA GLY A 141 6.50 -19.52 -4.56
C GLY A 141 7.11 -19.70 -5.96
N GLY A 142 6.92 -18.72 -6.88
CA GLY A 142 7.46 -18.81 -8.26
C GLY A 142 6.75 -17.93 -9.28
N SER A 143 5.58 -17.38 -8.93
CA SER A 143 4.83 -16.51 -9.86
C SER A 143 5.42 -15.10 -9.89
N PRO A 144 5.47 -14.44 -11.08
CA PRO A 144 5.91 -13.06 -11.20
C PRO A 144 4.86 -12.08 -10.64
N ILE A 145 5.33 -10.89 -10.21
CA ILE A 145 4.43 -9.84 -9.70
C ILE A 145 3.73 -9.04 -10.80
N LYS A 146 4.32 -8.94 -11.99
CA LYS A 146 3.81 -8.07 -13.06
C LYS A 146 2.34 -8.33 -13.41
N PRO A 147 1.86 -9.58 -13.60
CA PRO A 147 0.44 -9.83 -13.87
C PRO A 147 -0.49 -9.33 -12.76
N CYS A 148 -0.04 -9.38 -11.49
CA CYS A 148 -0.81 -8.88 -10.36
C CYS A 148 -1.02 -7.36 -10.45
N VAL A 149 0.07 -6.62 -10.70
CA VAL A 149 0.01 -5.15 -10.84
C VAL A 149 -0.81 -4.74 -12.05
N ASP A 150 -0.67 -5.44 -13.18
CA ASP A 150 -1.43 -5.15 -14.40
C ASP A 150 -2.94 -5.37 -14.19
N ALA A 151 -3.32 -6.42 -13.46
CA ALA A 151 -4.72 -6.69 -13.11
C ALA A 151 -5.31 -5.59 -12.21
N LEU A 152 -4.59 -5.18 -11.16
CA LEU A 152 -5.00 -4.09 -10.27
C LEU A 152 -5.09 -2.75 -11.02
N ARG A 153 -4.11 -2.43 -11.86
CA ARG A 153 -4.11 -1.21 -12.70
C ARG A 153 -5.31 -1.15 -13.64
N LYS A 154 -5.67 -2.28 -14.23
CA LYS A 154 -6.84 -2.38 -15.10
C LYS A 154 -8.14 -2.17 -14.33
N GLN A 155 -8.24 -2.70 -13.13
CA GLN A 155 -9.45 -2.62 -12.31
C GLN A 155 -9.62 -1.25 -11.64
N TYR A 156 -8.51 -0.60 -11.25
CA TYR A 156 -8.49 0.67 -10.53
C TYR A 156 -7.64 1.72 -11.26
N PRO A 157 -8.11 2.25 -12.41
CA PRO A 157 -7.31 3.13 -13.28
C PRO A 157 -7.04 4.52 -12.68
N ASP A 158 -7.82 4.95 -11.69
CA ASP A 158 -7.68 6.26 -11.03
C ASP A 158 -6.52 6.31 -10.01
N ILE A 159 -5.87 5.17 -9.75
CA ILE A 159 -4.72 5.04 -8.86
C ILE A 159 -3.43 5.12 -9.68
N ASN A 160 -2.43 5.85 -9.17
CA ASN A 160 -1.13 5.97 -9.83
C ASN A 160 -0.23 4.75 -9.52
N TRP A 161 -0.48 3.64 -10.19
CA TRP A 161 0.29 2.40 -10.03
C TRP A 161 1.70 2.51 -10.61
N LYS A 162 2.70 2.18 -9.80
CA LYS A 162 4.10 2.05 -10.23
C LYS A 162 4.47 0.58 -10.44
N GLU A 163 5.66 0.34 -10.99
CA GLU A 163 6.21 -1.02 -11.13
C GLU A 163 6.39 -1.66 -9.76
N GLY A 164 5.94 -2.91 -9.66
CA GLY A 164 6.04 -3.70 -8.43
C GLY A 164 7.34 -4.50 -8.37
N LYS A 165 7.72 -4.95 -7.16
CA LYS A 165 8.91 -5.77 -6.92
C LYS A 165 8.59 -7.05 -6.16
N LEU A 166 9.11 -8.19 -6.65
CA LEU A 166 9.05 -9.46 -5.93
C LEU A 166 10.17 -9.49 -4.87
N LEU A 167 9.80 -9.74 -3.62
CA LEU A 167 10.69 -9.56 -2.47
C LEU A 167 10.74 -10.81 -1.56
N ASN A 168 10.83 -12.02 -2.12
CA ASN A 168 10.83 -13.27 -1.35
C ASN A 168 11.87 -13.32 -0.25
N ASN A 169 13.12 -12.98 -0.58
CA ASN A 169 14.29 -13.06 0.29
C ASN A 169 14.99 -11.69 0.41
N ALA A 170 14.20 -10.61 0.34
CA ALA A 170 14.75 -9.27 0.38
C ALA A 170 15.59 -9.05 1.62
N THR A 171 16.74 -8.42 1.42
CA THR A 171 17.63 -7.92 2.46
C THR A 171 17.39 -6.43 2.67
N GLU A 172 17.76 -5.91 3.83
CA GLU A 172 17.67 -4.47 4.11
C GLU A 172 18.47 -3.65 3.09
N THR A 173 19.63 -4.16 2.65
CA THR A 173 20.48 -3.52 1.63
C THR A 173 19.74 -3.39 0.29
N GLU A 174 19.06 -4.45 -0.15
CA GLU A 174 18.25 -4.41 -1.38
C GLU A 174 17.08 -3.42 -1.27
N LEU A 175 16.42 -3.35 -0.11
CA LEU A 175 15.34 -2.39 0.13
C LEU A 175 15.85 -0.95 0.14
N ARG A 176 17.00 -0.67 0.75
CA ARG A 176 17.67 0.65 0.70
C ARG A 176 18.05 1.05 -0.71
N ASN A 177 18.54 0.12 -1.52
CA ASN A 177 18.84 0.38 -2.93
C ASN A 177 17.57 0.67 -3.71
N TRP A 178 16.50 -0.11 -3.49
CA TRP A 178 15.20 0.13 -4.10
C TRP A 178 14.63 1.51 -3.74
N LYS A 179 14.74 1.94 -2.47
CA LYS A 179 14.37 3.30 -2.05
C LYS A 179 15.10 4.37 -2.86
N LYS A 180 16.42 4.23 -3.06
CA LYS A 180 17.22 5.17 -3.87
C LYS A 180 16.78 5.20 -5.33
N GLU A 181 16.49 4.04 -5.94
CA GLU A 181 15.99 3.92 -7.31
C GLU A 181 14.67 4.68 -7.52
N MET A 182 13.79 4.62 -6.51
CA MET A 182 12.50 5.30 -6.53
C MET A 182 12.58 6.80 -6.23
N LYS A 183 13.73 7.29 -5.76
CA LYS A 183 13.96 8.69 -5.33
C LYS A 183 13.02 9.13 -4.18
N LEU A 184 12.77 8.20 -3.25
CA LEU A 184 11.98 8.41 -2.03
C LEU A 184 12.88 8.70 -0.81
#